data_bb6ad65fb7bf3239e0261b2a78085008
#
_entry.id   bb6ad65fb7bf3239e0261b2a78085008
#
_cell.length_a   1.000
_cell.length_b   1.000
_cell.length_c   1.000
_cell.angle_alpha   90.00
_cell.angle_beta   90.00
_cell.angle_gamma   90.00
#
_symmetry.space_group_name_H-M   'P 1'
#
loop_
_entity.id
_entity.type
_entity.pdbx_description
1 polymer ?
#
loop_
_entity_poly.entity_id
_entity_poly.type
_entity_poly.pdbx_seq_one_letter_code
_entity_poly.pdbx_strand_id
1 'polypeptide(L)'
;MKYNWQQKDWPNFKYKTEDIDDNLFDFAQRTGRIGGVLDGFSESEQSEAMINLMVSEAIKTSEIEGEYLSRKDVMSSIRRNLGLNPELPISKDKRVEGVTELMLAIRKHYKASLTEKMLTDWHTMLMKGSKGIQ
;
A
#
# COMPACT_ATOMS: atom_id res chain seq x y z
N MET A 1 24.56 -19.02 11.11
CA MET A 1 23.56 -18.75 10.07
C MET A 1 24.16 -17.78 9.08
N LYS A 2 24.11 -18.02 7.77
CA LYS A 2 24.57 -17.03 6.77
C LYS A 2 23.37 -16.24 6.27
N TYR A 3 23.51 -14.92 6.18
CA TYR A 3 22.49 -14.06 5.59
C TYR A 3 22.49 -14.17 4.07
N ASN A 4 21.39 -13.78 3.43
CA ASN A 4 21.23 -13.88 1.97
C ASN A 4 22.33 -13.16 1.20
N TRP A 5 22.71 -11.95 1.64
CA TRP A 5 23.79 -11.16 1.03
C TRP A 5 25.19 -11.74 1.18
N GLN A 6 25.38 -12.77 2.03
CA GLN A 6 26.64 -13.48 2.23
C GLN A 6 26.75 -14.75 1.35
N GLN A 7 25.71 -15.03 0.55
CA GLN A 7 25.71 -16.16 -0.35
C GLN A 7 26.47 -15.82 -1.64
N LYS A 8 27.09 -16.83 -2.25
CA LYS A 8 27.94 -16.63 -3.43
C LYS A 8 27.17 -16.19 -4.67
N ASP A 9 25.87 -16.50 -4.72
CA ASP A 9 24.97 -16.23 -5.83
C ASP A 9 24.12 -14.95 -5.61
N TRP A 10 24.37 -14.22 -4.54
CA TRP A 10 23.74 -12.91 -4.33
C TRP A 10 24.11 -11.92 -5.45
N PRO A 11 23.16 -11.18 -6.03
CA PRO A 11 21.70 -11.18 -5.82
C PRO A 11 20.94 -12.13 -6.79
N ASN A 12 21.61 -13.02 -7.50
CA ASN A 12 21.04 -13.85 -8.57
C ASN A 12 20.36 -15.10 -8.01
N PHE A 13 19.18 -14.90 -7.40
CA PHE A 13 18.40 -16.02 -6.90
C PHE A 13 17.78 -16.84 -8.03
N LYS A 14 17.83 -18.17 -7.85
CA LYS A 14 17.12 -19.12 -8.70
C LYS A 14 15.89 -19.63 -7.94
N TYR A 15 14.77 -19.68 -8.60
CA TYR A 15 13.52 -20.22 -8.05
C TYR A 15 12.83 -21.09 -9.10
N LYS A 16 11.98 -21.98 -8.65
CA LYS A 16 11.13 -22.83 -9.49
C LYS A 16 9.71 -22.33 -9.38
N THR A 17 9.04 -22.22 -10.51
CA THR A 17 7.62 -21.78 -10.56
C THR A 17 6.67 -22.97 -10.62
N GLU A 18 7.13 -24.17 -11.02
CA GLU A 18 6.27 -25.34 -11.21
C GLU A 18 5.49 -25.71 -9.95
N ASP A 19 6.11 -25.52 -8.78
CA ASP A 19 5.48 -25.84 -7.48
C ASP A 19 4.40 -24.83 -7.05
N ILE A 20 4.27 -23.69 -7.75
CA ILE A 20 3.34 -22.61 -7.41
C ILE A 20 2.38 -22.26 -8.55
N ASP A 21 2.46 -22.92 -9.70
CA ASP A 21 1.64 -22.61 -10.89
C ASP A 21 0.15 -22.72 -10.60
N ASP A 22 -0.29 -23.74 -9.86
CA ASP A 22 -1.70 -23.89 -9.43
C ASP A 22 -2.14 -22.74 -8.53
N ASN A 23 -1.27 -22.29 -7.62
CA ASN A 23 -1.55 -21.17 -6.74
C ASN A 23 -1.66 -19.84 -7.52
N LEU A 24 -0.80 -19.66 -8.53
CA LEU A 24 -0.84 -18.49 -9.41
C LEU A 24 -2.13 -18.48 -10.25
N PHE A 25 -2.53 -19.62 -10.75
CA PHE A 25 -3.79 -19.77 -11.49
C PHE A 25 -5.00 -19.44 -10.61
N ASP A 26 -5.06 -20.02 -9.41
CA ASP A 26 -6.14 -19.77 -8.44
C ASP A 26 -6.19 -18.28 -8.02
N PHE A 27 -5.03 -17.67 -7.79
CA PHE A 27 -4.92 -16.23 -7.52
C PHE A 27 -5.46 -15.40 -8.70
N ALA A 28 -5.05 -15.70 -9.93
CA ALA A 28 -5.50 -15.00 -11.13
C ALA A 28 -7.02 -15.13 -11.33
N GLN A 29 -7.57 -16.33 -11.09
CA GLN A 29 -9.02 -16.57 -11.19
C GLN A 29 -9.80 -15.77 -10.15
N ARG A 30 -9.34 -15.75 -8.88
CA ARG A 30 -10.00 -14.99 -7.79
C ARG A 30 -9.93 -13.49 -8.03
N THR A 31 -8.78 -12.98 -8.45
CA THR A 31 -8.62 -11.54 -8.76
C THR A 31 -9.46 -11.14 -9.96
N GLY A 32 -9.52 -11.97 -11.01
CA GLY A 32 -10.38 -11.74 -12.16
C GLY A 32 -11.87 -11.71 -11.79
N ARG A 33 -12.32 -12.61 -10.90
CA ARG A 33 -13.69 -12.62 -10.40
C ARG A 33 -14.03 -11.35 -9.62
N ILE A 34 -13.13 -10.90 -8.74
CA ILE A 34 -13.33 -9.66 -7.97
C ILE A 34 -13.36 -8.45 -8.93
N GLY A 35 -12.44 -8.41 -9.90
CA GLY A 35 -12.43 -7.37 -10.94
C GLY A 35 -13.76 -7.28 -11.69
N GLY A 36 -14.26 -8.42 -12.16
CA GLY A 36 -15.56 -8.47 -12.86
C GLY A 36 -16.75 -8.02 -12.00
N VAL A 37 -16.73 -8.26 -10.69
CA VAL A 37 -17.76 -7.73 -9.79
C VAL A 37 -17.63 -6.20 -9.66
N LEU A 38 -16.42 -5.68 -9.53
CA LEU A 38 -16.17 -4.24 -9.43
C LEU A 38 -16.54 -3.51 -10.72
N ASP A 39 -16.30 -4.13 -11.88
CA ASP A 39 -16.68 -3.55 -13.19
C ASP A 39 -18.19 -3.36 -13.34
N GLY A 40 -19.00 -4.11 -12.59
CA GLY A 40 -20.46 -3.95 -12.52
C GLY A 40 -20.94 -2.79 -11.64
N PHE A 41 -20.06 -2.16 -10.88
CA PHE A 41 -20.40 -1.05 -10.01
C PHE A 41 -20.35 0.29 -10.78
N SER A 42 -21.14 1.27 -10.33
CA SER A 42 -20.99 2.65 -10.78
C SER A 42 -19.62 3.21 -10.42
N GLU A 43 -19.14 4.23 -11.12
CA GLU A 43 -17.85 4.89 -10.83
C GLU A 43 -17.74 5.35 -9.37
N SER A 44 -18.85 5.82 -8.81
CA SER A 44 -18.94 6.25 -7.41
C SER A 44 -18.74 5.08 -6.44
N GLU A 45 -19.39 3.93 -6.71
CA GLU A 45 -19.26 2.73 -5.89
C GLU A 45 -17.85 2.11 -6.00
N GLN A 46 -17.26 2.10 -7.20
CA GLN A 46 -15.86 1.68 -7.41
C GLN A 46 -14.90 2.55 -6.62
N SER A 47 -15.11 3.87 -6.64
CA SER A 47 -14.29 4.82 -5.88
C SER A 47 -14.40 4.57 -4.37
N GLU A 48 -15.61 4.38 -3.84
CA GLU A 48 -15.83 4.06 -2.43
C GLU A 48 -15.21 2.73 -2.01
N ALA A 49 -15.35 1.69 -2.83
CA ALA A 49 -14.72 0.39 -2.59
C ALA A 49 -13.19 0.52 -2.53
N MET A 50 -12.61 1.27 -3.47
CA MET A 50 -11.18 1.53 -3.52
C MET A 50 -10.68 2.27 -2.27
N ILE A 51 -11.38 3.33 -1.85
CA ILE A 51 -11.04 4.09 -0.65
C ILE A 51 -11.07 3.17 0.58
N ASN A 52 -12.11 2.35 0.72
CA ASN A 52 -12.24 1.43 1.85
C ASN A 52 -11.11 0.37 1.89
N LEU A 53 -10.69 -0.13 0.72
CA LEU A 53 -9.54 -1.02 0.62
C LEU A 53 -8.25 -0.33 1.03
N MET A 54 -7.99 0.87 0.53
CA MET A 54 -6.80 1.67 0.90
C MET A 54 -6.75 1.96 2.40
N VAL A 55 -7.88 2.33 3.00
CA VAL A 55 -7.98 2.55 4.45
C VAL A 55 -7.67 1.28 5.23
N SER A 56 -8.24 0.16 4.80
CA SER A 56 -8.05 -1.12 5.48
C SER A 56 -6.60 -1.59 5.39
N GLU A 57 -5.99 -1.44 4.21
CA GLU A 57 -4.58 -1.78 3.99
C GLU A 57 -3.66 -0.91 4.84
N ALA A 58 -3.86 0.41 4.82
CA ALA A 58 -3.06 1.35 5.61
C ALA A 58 -3.09 1.02 7.10
N ILE A 59 -4.28 0.70 7.63
CA ILE A 59 -4.45 0.34 9.06
C ILE A 59 -3.78 -1.01 9.36
N LYS A 60 -4.07 -2.04 8.55
CA LYS A 60 -3.56 -3.38 8.83
C LYS A 60 -2.04 -3.46 8.71
N THR A 61 -1.46 -2.82 7.72
CA THR A 61 -0.01 -2.76 7.56
C THR A 61 0.63 -2.03 8.73
N SER A 62 0.06 -0.90 9.17
CA SER A 62 0.55 -0.15 10.34
C SER A 62 0.42 -0.96 11.63
N GLU A 63 -0.69 -1.70 11.84
CA GLU A 63 -0.86 -2.58 13.01
C GLU A 63 0.22 -3.66 13.09
N ILE A 64 0.63 -4.25 11.96
CA ILE A 64 1.71 -5.26 11.91
C ILE A 64 3.03 -4.67 12.42
N GLU A 65 3.29 -3.40 12.14
CA GLU A 65 4.47 -2.67 12.59
C GLU A 65 4.30 -2.08 14.01
N GLY A 66 3.20 -2.38 14.69
CA GLY A 66 2.91 -1.89 16.05
C GLY A 66 2.38 -0.45 16.09
N GLU A 67 2.03 0.14 14.95
CA GLU A 67 1.49 1.48 14.83
C GLU A 67 -0.03 1.46 14.71
N TYR A 68 -0.72 2.09 15.65
CA TYR A 68 -2.19 2.14 15.68
C TYR A 68 -2.68 3.49 15.19
N LEU A 69 -3.33 3.50 14.02
CA LEU A 69 -3.86 4.70 13.38
C LEU A 69 -5.38 4.77 13.53
N SER A 70 -5.90 5.99 13.65
CA SER A 70 -7.34 6.23 13.65
C SER A 70 -7.92 5.99 12.25
N ARG A 71 -8.85 5.01 12.12
CA ARG A 71 -9.54 4.73 10.85
C ARG A 71 -10.23 5.98 10.28
N LYS A 72 -10.84 6.78 11.15
CA LYS A 72 -11.50 8.04 10.76
C LYS A 72 -10.51 9.02 10.14
N ASP A 73 -9.34 9.16 10.75
CA ASP A 73 -8.33 10.12 10.28
C ASP A 73 -7.70 9.66 8.97
N VAL A 74 -7.41 8.35 8.83
CA VAL A 74 -6.92 7.76 7.58
C VAL A 74 -7.94 7.95 6.46
N MET A 75 -9.23 7.65 6.71
CA MET A 75 -10.32 7.85 5.74
C MET A 75 -10.42 9.31 5.30
N SER A 76 -10.42 10.25 6.27
CA SER A 76 -10.51 11.70 5.99
C SER A 76 -9.31 12.18 5.18
N SER A 77 -8.12 11.71 5.52
CA SER A 77 -6.88 12.07 4.81
C SER A 77 -6.87 11.54 3.37
N ILE A 78 -7.28 10.28 3.14
CA ILE A 78 -7.40 9.72 1.80
C ILE A 78 -8.41 10.51 0.96
N ARG A 79 -9.61 10.77 1.46
CA ARG A 79 -10.66 11.52 0.75
C ARG A 79 -10.21 12.92 0.38
N ARG A 80 -9.57 13.63 1.31
CA ARG A 80 -9.02 14.96 1.07
C ARG A 80 -7.97 14.95 -0.04
N ASN A 81 -7.00 14.05 0.05
CA ASN A 81 -5.91 13.96 -0.92
C ASN A 81 -6.36 13.51 -2.32
N LEU A 82 -7.50 12.82 -2.41
CA LEU A 82 -8.17 12.51 -3.68
C LEU A 82 -9.02 13.68 -4.21
N GLY A 83 -9.13 14.79 -3.47
CA GLY A 83 -9.94 15.94 -3.87
C GLY A 83 -11.45 15.75 -3.71
N LEU A 84 -11.89 14.66 -3.07
CA LEU A 84 -13.32 14.35 -2.89
C LEU A 84 -13.95 15.20 -1.79
N ASN A 85 -13.22 15.48 -0.73
CA ASN A 85 -13.66 16.27 0.41
C ASN A 85 -12.51 17.17 0.90
N PRO A 86 -12.15 18.22 0.17
CA PRO A 86 -10.99 19.07 0.49
C PRO A 86 -11.14 19.85 1.81
N GLU A 87 -12.39 20.06 2.28
CA GLU A 87 -12.71 20.74 3.52
C GLU A 87 -12.45 19.89 4.79
N LEU A 88 -12.20 18.57 4.64
CA LEU A 88 -11.93 17.73 5.79
C LEU A 88 -10.63 18.16 6.50
N PRO A 89 -10.63 18.11 7.85
CA PRO A 89 -9.49 18.57 8.62
C PRO A 89 -8.24 17.73 8.34
N ILE A 90 -7.09 18.38 8.38
CA ILE A 90 -5.79 17.71 8.35
C ILE A 90 -5.61 16.97 9.68
N SER A 91 -5.20 15.71 9.62
CA SER A 91 -4.91 14.94 10.83
C SER A 91 -3.77 15.60 11.61
N LYS A 92 -3.90 15.63 12.94
CA LYS A 92 -2.81 16.04 13.82
C LYS A 92 -1.71 14.98 13.91
N ASP A 93 -2.05 13.74 13.62
CA ASP A 93 -1.10 12.63 13.57
C ASP A 93 -0.40 12.60 12.20
N LYS A 94 0.85 13.03 12.18
CA LYS A 94 1.66 13.06 10.95
C LYS A 94 1.89 11.67 10.35
N ARG A 95 1.78 10.60 11.14
CA ARG A 95 1.88 9.21 10.63
C ARG A 95 0.72 8.91 9.69
N VAL A 96 -0.49 9.37 10.02
CA VAL A 96 -1.66 9.26 9.15
C VAL A 96 -1.41 9.92 7.81
N GLU A 97 -0.88 11.15 7.80
CA GLU A 97 -0.55 11.85 6.56
C GLU A 97 0.50 11.09 5.74
N GLY A 98 1.57 10.63 6.41
CA GLY A 98 2.64 9.88 5.75
C GLY A 98 2.17 8.57 5.11
N VAL A 99 1.42 7.76 5.85
CA VAL A 99 0.86 6.49 5.34
C VAL A 99 -0.12 6.75 4.19
N THR A 100 -0.96 7.78 4.30
CA THR A 100 -1.91 8.16 3.24
C THR A 100 -1.18 8.58 1.96
N GLU A 101 -0.17 9.43 2.06
CA GLU A 101 0.64 9.83 0.91
C GLU A 101 1.32 8.64 0.25
N LEU A 102 1.86 7.72 1.06
CA LEU A 102 2.48 6.49 0.57
C LEU A 102 1.48 5.63 -0.22
N MET A 103 0.28 5.38 0.33
CA MET A 103 -0.75 4.59 -0.36
C MET A 103 -1.14 5.20 -1.71
N LEU A 104 -1.28 6.52 -1.77
CA LEU A 104 -1.61 7.23 -3.01
C LEU A 104 -0.44 7.21 -4.01
N ALA A 105 0.80 7.34 -3.54
CA ALA A 105 1.99 7.25 -4.39
C ALA A 105 2.14 5.85 -4.99
N ILE A 106 1.95 4.79 -4.21
CA ILE A 106 1.97 3.40 -4.68
C ILE A 106 0.89 3.20 -5.76
N ARG A 107 -0.34 3.62 -5.47
CA ARG A 107 -1.45 3.53 -6.44
C ARG A 107 -1.14 4.24 -7.75
N LYS A 108 -0.54 5.42 -7.69
CA LYS A 108 -0.20 6.20 -8.87
C LYS A 108 0.90 5.54 -9.71
N HIS A 109 1.82 4.84 -9.07
CA HIS A 109 3.05 4.35 -9.70
C HIS A 109 3.17 2.83 -9.78
N TYR A 110 2.11 2.05 -9.47
CA TYR A 110 2.20 0.57 -9.40
C TYR A 110 2.62 -0.12 -10.70
N LYS A 111 2.45 0.55 -11.86
CA LYS A 111 2.90 0.04 -13.17
C LYS A 111 4.29 0.55 -13.56
N ALA A 112 4.87 1.47 -12.81
CA ALA A 112 6.18 2.01 -13.11
C ALA A 112 7.28 1.06 -12.63
N SER A 113 8.43 1.08 -13.31
CA SER A 113 9.61 0.39 -12.82
C SER A 113 10.07 0.99 -11.50
N LEU A 114 10.38 0.11 -10.52
CA LEU A 114 10.87 0.53 -9.22
C LEU A 114 12.24 1.21 -9.36
N THR A 115 12.41 2.37 -8.72
CA THR A 115 13.67 3.13 -8.71
C THR A 115 14.14 3.37 -7.27
N GLU A 116 15.44 3.61 -7.09
CA GLU A 116 16.00 3.99 -5.79
C GLU A 116 15.32 5.25 -5.23
N LYS A 117 15.07 6.24 -6.12
CA LYS A 117 14.34 7.45 -5.74
C LYS A 117 12.95 7.17 -5.19
N MET A 118 12.20 6.25 -5.79
CA MET A 118 10.88 5.86 -5.28
C MET A 118 10.99 5.27 -3.87
N LEU A 119 11.97 4.40 -3.64
CA LEU A 119 12.17 3.78 -2.31
C LEU A 119 12.50 4.83 -1.25
N THR A 120 13.39 5.78 -1.56
CA THR A 120 13.75 6.85 -0.62
C THR A 120 12.61 7.83 -0.37
N ASP A 121 11.85 8.18 -1.40
CA ASP A 121 10.66 9.03 -1.27
C ASP A 121 9.59 8.33 -0.41
N TRP A 122 9.31 7.06 -0.66
CA TRP A 122 8.35 6.26 0.11
C TRP A 122 8.77 6.08 1.56
N HIS A 123 10.06 5.85 1.80
CA HIS A 123 10.60 5.80 3.15
C HIS A 123 10.39 7.14 3.87
N THR A 124 10.66 8.25 3.20
CA THR A 124 10.44 9.59 3.76
C THR A 124 8.97 9.84 4.12
N MET A 125 8.03 9.37 3.28
CA MET A 125 6.60 9.45 3.59
C MET A 125 6.26 8.62 4.83
N LEU A 126 6.73 7.37 4.88
CA LEU A 126 6.47 6.44 5.99
C LEU A 126 7.01 6.97 7.32
N MET A 127 8.16 7.62 7.29
CA MET A 127 8.81 8.16 8.50
C MET A 127 8.25 9.49 8.98
N LYS A 128 7.19 10.03 8.33
CA LYS A 128 6.51 11.22 8.83
C LYS A 128 5.93 10.97 10.22
N GLY A 129 6.35 11.78 11.18
CA GLY A 129 5.86 11.69 12.56
C GLY A 129 6.51 10.60 13.42
N SER A 130 7.40 9.76 12.87
CA SER A 130 8.24 8.92 13.70
C SER A 130 9.19 9.79 14.53
N LYS A 131 9.27 9.46 15.82
CA LYS A 131 10.33 10.05 16.68
C LYS A 131 11.65 9.50 16.16
N GLY A 132 12.53 10.39 15.70
CA GLY A 132 13.85 9.98 15.27
C GLY A 132 14.48 9.04 16.29
N ILE A 133 15.18 8.03 15.81
CA ILE A 133 16.00 7.17 16.65
C ILE A 133 17.04 8.11 17.30
N GLN A 134 16.89 8.33 18.61
CA GLN A 134 17.89 9.03 19.43
C GLN A 134 19.06 8.11 19.70
#